data_9d0d8983907f98b878bdabbdb5dc3993
#
_entry.id   9d0d8983907f98b878bdabbdb5dc3993
#
_cell.length_a   1.000
_cell.length_b   1.000
_cell.length_c   1.000
_cell.angle_alpha   90.00
_cell.angle_beta   90.00
_cell.angle_gamma   90.00
#
_symmetry.space_group_name_H-M   'P 1'
#
loop_
_entity.id
_entity.type
_entity.pdbx_description
1 polymer ?
#
loop_
_entity_poly.entity_id
_entity_poly.type
_entity_poly.pdbx_seq_one_letter_code
_entity_poly.pdbx_strand_id
1 'polypeptide(L)'
;NFDWEAYHDKFKGLTEPDPSYHGLAYTKAFGKGAYITKATAQLMRDLGSIQSPQNAFLLNIGLETLHLRVPRHCENALTVAKYLQNHPKVAWVDYAGLEGNKYYELSKKQFTNGLPCGVLTFGVKGGRDKSIQFMDSLKMICIVTHVADARSCVLHPASHTHRQLSDEQLLEAGIRPDLIRFSVGIENVEDIIAELAQALEKAEV
;
A
#
# COMPACT_ATOMS: atom_id res chain seq x y z
N ASN A 1 14.40 13.27 11.22
CA ASN A 1 14.72 13.80 12.56
C ASN A 1 13.49 14.55 13.09
N PHE A 2 12.66 13.84 13.86
CA PHE A 2 11.47 14.43 14.47
C PHE A 2 11.87 15.18 15.75
N ASP A 3 11.33 16.36 15.96
CA ASP A 3 11.54 17.13 17.18
C ASP A 3 10.51 16.76 18.24
N TRP A 4 10.86 15.82 19.10
CA TRP A 4 10.00 15.30 20.16
C TRP A 4 9.65 16.36 21.20
N GLU A 5 10.56 17.31 21.50
CA GLU A 5 10.37 18.36 22.49
C GLU A 5 9.33 19.40 22.04
N ALA A 6 9.25 19.66 20.74
CA ALA A 6 8.21 20.54 20.18
C ALA A 6 6.78 19.97 20.37
N TYR A 7 6.67 18.69 20.66
CA TYR A 7 5.39 17.99 20.90
C TYR A 7 5.35 17.30 22.27
N HIS A 8 5.98 17.94 23.25
CA HIS A 8 6.14 17.42 24.61
C HIS A 8 4.86 16.80 25.17
N ASP A 9 3.72 17.51 25.11
CA ASP A 9 2.44 17.06 25.66
C ASP A 9 1.95 15.73 25.08
N LYS A 10 2.32 15.42 23.83
CA LYS A 10 1.95 14.18 23.16
C LYS A 10 2.93 13.03 23.44
N PHE A 11 4.20 13.34 23.72
CA PHE A 11 5.26 12.36 23.84
C PHE A 11 5.96 12.39 25.20
N LYS A 12 5.19 12.56 26.27
CA LYS A 12 5.68 12.60 27.64
C LYS A 12 6.60 11.44 27.99
N GLY A 13 6.28 10.23 27.51
CA GLY A 13 7.12 9.05 27.73
C GLY A 13 8.53 9.10 27.11
N LEU A 14 8.84 10.11 26.28
CA LEU A 14 10.18 10.36 25.74
C LEU A 14 10.81 11.63 26.33
N THR A 15 9.99 12.62 26.66
CA THR A 15 10.43 13.98 27.01
C THR A 15 10.48 14.23 28.53
N GLU A 16 9.71 13.47 29.33
CA GLU A 16 9.73 13.54 30.80
C GLU A 16 10.62 12.43 31.40
N PRO A 17 11.05 12.61 32.66
CA PRO A 17 11.77 11.56 33.40
C PRO A 17 10.92 10.30 33.54
N ASP A 18 11.45 9.15 33.08
CA ASP A 18 10.78 7.85 33.14
C ASP A 18 11.22 7.10 34.43
N PRO A 19 10.33 6.95 35.43
CA PRO A 19 10.69 6.29 36.69
C PRO A 19 11.00 4.79 36.49
N SER A 20 10.48 4.16 35.44
CA SER A 20 10.77 2.75 35.12
C SER A 20 12.15 2.56 34.46
N TYR A 21 12.79 3.65 34.03
CA TYR A 21 14.13 3.61 33.44
C TYR A 21 15.04 4.69 34.04
N HIS A 22 15.40 4.46 35.30
CA HIS A 22 16.37 5.28 36.08
C HIS A 22 16.01 6.78 36.18
N GLY A 23 14.76 7.18 35.95
CA GLY A 23 14.35 8.57 35.98
C GLY A 23 14.91 9.43 34.82
N LEU A 24 15.34 8.81 33.71
CA LEU A 24 15.87 9.52 32.55
C LEU A 24 14.75 10.06 31.65
N ALA A 25 14.92 11.30 31.17
CA ALA A 25 14.19 11.79 30.00
C ALA A 25 14.97 11.39 28.74
N TYR A 26 14.39 10.54 27.90
CA TYR A 26 15.09 9.95 26.75
C TYR A 26 15.59 10.99 25.77
N THR A 27 14.81 12.04 25.49
CA THR A 27 15.20 13.12 24.59
C THR A 27 16.42 13.88 25.10
N LYS A 28 16.52 14.11 26.41
CA LYS A 28 17.66 14.81 27.04
C LYS A 28 18.91 13.92 27.08
N ALA A 29 18.73 12.62 27.36
CA ALA A 29 19.84 11.70 27.50
C ALA A 29 20.39 11.23 26.14
N PHE A 30 19.53 11.02 25.13
CA PHE A 30 19.89 10.37 23.89
C PHE A 30 19.57 11.19 22.62
N GLY A 31 19.02 12.40 22.76
CA GLY A 31 18.75 13.32 21.66
C GLY A 31 17.96 12.66 20.52
N LYS A 32 18.53 12.64 19.32
CA LYS A 32 17.91 12.01 18.13
C LYS A 32 17.69 10.50 18.26
N GLY A 33 18.42 9.83 19.13
CA GLY A 33 18.27 8.40 19.41
C GLY A 33 17.20 8.06 20.44
N ALA A 34 16.49 9.03 21.00
CA ALA A 34 15.54 8.84 22.11
C ALA A 34 14.52 7.73 21.85
N TYR A 35 13.87 7.73 20.70
CA TYR A 35 12.85 6.75 20.33
C TYR A 35 13.42 5.34 20.24
N ILE A 36 14.49 5.16 19.47
CA ILE A 36 15.07 3.82 19.28
C ILE A 36 15.69 3.28 20.57
N THR A 37 16.26 4.14 21.40
CA THR A 37 16.80 3.74 22.70
C THR A 37 15.70 3.28 23.64
N LYS A 38 14.59 4.01 23.75
CA LYS A 38 13.43 3.56 24.54
C LYS A 38 12.87 2.25 24.02
N ALA A 39 12.67 2.14 22.72
CA ALA A 39 12.14 0.94 22.08
C ALA A 39 13.02 -0.30 22.38
N THR A 40 14.33 -0.14 22.30
CA THR A 40 15.29 -1.26 22.48
C THR A 40 15.60 -1.54 23.94
N ALA A 41 16.00 -0.51 24.69
CA ALA A 41 16.54 -0.69 26.03
C ALA A 41 15.45 -0.87 27.11
N GLN A 42 14.22 -0.46 26.85
CA GLN A 42 13.10 -0.61 27.76
C GLN A 42 12.02 -1.54 27.19
N LEU A 43 11.32 -1.14 26.11
CA LEU A 43 10.14 -1.87 25.63
C LEU A 43 10.48 -3.28 25.14
N MET A 44 11.46 -3.41 24.27
CA MET A 44 11.88 -4.72 23.76
C MET A 44 12.43 -5.62 24.88
N ARG A 45 13.24 -5.07 25.77
CA ARG A 45 13.78 -5.79 26.92
C ARG A 45 12.67 -6.30 27.84
N ASP A 46 11.71 -5.45 28.18
CA ASP A 46 10.67 -5.75 29.18
C ASP A 46 9.59 -6.68 28.60
N LEU A 47 9.21 -6.49 27.34
CA LEU A 47 8.22 -7.32 26.64
C LEU A 47 8.80 -8.60 26.05
N GLY A 48 10.12 -8.66 25.82
CA GLY A 48 10.79 -9.79 25.17
C GLY A 48 10.40 -9.99 23.70
N SER A 49 9.81 -8.96 23.05
CA SER A 49 9.34 -9.02 21.69
C SER A 49 10.49 -8.92 20.70
N ILE A 50 11.04 -10.06 20.29
CA ILE A 50 12.08 -10.17 19.28
C ILE A 50 11.62 -11.08 18.15
N GLN A 51 12.22 -10.89 16.98
CA GLN A 51 11.99 -11.77 15.84
C GLN A 51 12.67 -13.12 16.06
N SER A 52 11.95 -14.21 15.76
CA SER A 52 12.58 -15.53 15.81
C SER A 52 13.63 -15.67 14.68
N PRO A 53 14.68 -16.48 14.88
CA PRO A 53 15.68 -16.75 13.84
C PRO A 53 15.05 -17.29 12.53
N GLN A 54 14.03 -18.13 12.63
CA GLN A 54 13.31 -18.65 11.47
C GLN A 54 12.61 -17.54 10.68
N ASN A 55 11.95 -16.60 11.34
CA ASN A 55 11.31 -15.47 10.68
C ASN A 55 12.34 -14.52 10.06
N ALA A 56 13.47 -14.28 10.71
CA ALA A 56 14.58 -13.51 10.16
C ALA A 56 15.14 -14.16 8.87
N PHE A 57 15.30 -15.48 8.87
CA PHE A 57 15.74 -16.24 7.71
C PHE A 57 14.76 -16.09 6.54
N LEU A 58 13.44 -16.25 6.78
CA LEU A 58 12.42 -16.08 5.74
C LEU A 58 12.40 -14.65 5.16
N LEU A 59 12.59 -13.63 6.00
CA LEU A 59 12.73 -12.25 5.52
C LEU A 59 13.96 -12.05 4.66
N ASN A 60 15.10 -12.63 5.04
CA ASN A 60 16.34 -12.56 4.24
C ASN A 60 16.15 -13.19 2.86
N ILE A 61 15.52 -14.37 2.77
CA ILE A 61 15.16 -14.98 1.47
C ILE A 61 14.32 -14.02 0.63
N GLY A 62 13.32 -13.36 1.25
CA GLY A 62 12.49 -12.37 0.57
C GLY A 62 13.28 -11.16 0.06
N LEU A 63 14.31 -10.73 0.79
CA LEU A 63 15.16 -9.59 0.39
C LEU A 63 16.09 -9.92 -0.77
N GLU A 64 16.57 -11.16 -0.90
CA GLU A 64 17.53 -11.55 -1.94
C GLU A 64 17.05 -11.25 -3.37
N THR A 65 15.74 -11.34 -3.61
CA THR A 65 15.14 -11.10 -4.94
C THR A 65 14.34 -9.81 -5.02
N LEU A 66 14.32 -8.99 -3.96
CA LEU A 66 13.47 -7.79 -3.91
C LEU A 66 13.79 -6.80 -5.03
N HIS A 67 15.07 -6.63 -5.34
CA HIS A 67 15.55 -5.74 -6.39
C HIS A 67 15.16 -6.17 -7.82
N LEU A 68 14.73 -7.42 -8.00
CA LEU A 68 14.18 -7.94 -9.27
C LEU A 68 12.64 -7.80 -9.28
N ARG A 69 11.99 -8.12 -8.16
CA ARG A 69 10.53 -8.12 -8.07
C ARG A 69 9.93 -6.72 -8.11
N VAL A 70 10.49 -5.77 -7.36
CA VAL A 70 9.93 -4.41 -7.28
C VAL A 70 9.91 -3.71 -8.64
N PRO A 71 11.00 -3.67 -9.42
CA PRO A 71 10.96 -3.13 -10.78
C PRO A 71 9.90 -3.80 -11.66
N ARG A 72 9.79 -5.13 -11.61
CA ARG A 72 8.80 -5.88 -12.40
C ARG A 72 7.36 -5.52 -12.01
N HIS A 73 7.06 -5.41 -10.70
CA HIS A 73 5.77 -4.92 -10.24
C HIS A 73 5.43 -3.53 -10.79
N CYS A 74 6.39 -2.61 -10.74
CA CYS A 74 6.20 -1.24 -11.20
C CYS A 74 6.01 -1.15 -12.73
N GLU A 75 6.78 -1.91 -13.50
CA GLU A 75 6.66 -1.98 -14.97
C GLU A 75 5.30 -2.55 -15.39
N ASN A 76 4.90 -3.65 -14.77
CA ASN A 76 3.58 -4.24 -15.00
C ASN A 76 2.47 -3.26 -14.62
N ALA A 77 2.57 -2.61 -13.46
CA ALA A 77 1.58 -1.64 -13.00
C ALA A 77 1.46 -0.44 -13.94
N LEU A 78 2.56 0.08 -14.47
CA LEU A 78 2.54 1.17 -15.44
C LEU A 78 1.85 0.74 -16.76
N THR A 79 2.16 -0.44 -17.24
CA THR A 79 1.56 -0.99 -18.47
C THR A 79 0.06 -1.20 -18.29
N VAL A 80 -0.33 -1.80 -17.19
CA VAL A 80 -1.74 -2.01 -16.81
C VAL A 80 -2.47 -0.68 -16.62
N ALA A 81 -1.87 0.30 -15.94
CA ALA A 81 -2.47 1.62 -15.74
C ALA A 81 -2.75 2.33 -17.07
N LYS A 82 -1.81 2.27 -18.02
CA LYS A 82 -1.99 2.82 -19.36
C LYS A 82 -3.10 2.11 -20.15
N TYR A 83 -3.16 0.78 -20.04
CA TYR A 83 -4.23 -0.01 -20.64
C TYR A 83 -5.61 0.41 -20.10
N LEU A 84 -5.76 0.43 -18.78
CA LEU A 84 -7.01 0.81 -18.12
C LEU A 84 -7.42 2.25 -18.41
N GLN A 85 -6.46 3.19 -18.44
CA GLN A 85 -6.73 4.61 -18.74
C GLN A 85 -7.35 4.82 -20.15
N ASN A 86 -6.97 3.98 -21.09
CA ASN A 86 -7.47 4.04 -22.47
C ASN A 86 -8.69 3.13 -22.72
N HIS A 87 -9.14 2.37 -21.72
CA HIS A 87 -10.22 1.42 -21.90
C HIS A 87 -11.60 2.10 -21.80
N PRO A 88 -12.52 1.90 -22.78
CA PRO A 88 -13.81 2.62 -22.84
C PRO A 88 -14.73 2.37 -21.65
N LYS A 89 -14.62 1.22 -20.98
CA LYS A 89 -15.41 0.84 -19.80
C LYS A 89 -14.82 1.29 -18.46
N VAL A 90 -13.64 1.88 -18.44
CA VAL A 90 -13.00 2.42 -17.24
C VAL A 90 -13.36 3.89 -17.09
N ALA A 91 -13.78 4.28 -15.88
CA ALA A 91 -14.20 5.65 -15.59
C ALA A 91 -13.00 6.54 -15.21
N TRP A 92 -12.07 6.00 -14.48
CA TRP A 92 -10.87 6.71 -13.99
C TRP A 92 -9.79 5.72 -13.55
N VAL A 93 -8.54 6.18 -13.56
CA VAL A 93 -7.36 5.47 -13.04
C VAL A 93 -6.55 6.45 -12.22
N ASP A 94 -6.07 6.02 -11.04
CA ASP A 94 -5.14 6.78 -10.22
C ASP A 94 -3.87 5.93 -9.98
N TYR A 95 -2.76 6.38 -10.56
CA TYR A 95 -1.45 5.77 -10.43
C TYR A 95 -0.36 6.85 -10.57
N ALA A 96 0.51 6.94 -9.57
CA ALA A 96 1.56 7.98 -9.52
C ALA A 96 2.59 7.90 -10.67
N GLY A 97 2.64 6.79 -11.40
CA GLY A 97 3.50 6.61 -12.58
C GLY A 97 2.88 7.10 -13.90
N LEU A 98 1.62 7.54 -13.92
CA LEU A 98 0.99 8.10 -15.11
C LEU A 98 1.30 9.60 -15.25
N GLU A 99 1.66 10.03 -16.46
CA GLU A 99 1.78 11.46 -16.78
C GLU A 99 0.45 12.17 -16.53
N GLY A 100 0.51 13.35 -15.90
CA GLY A 100 -0.69 14.09 -15.49
C GLY A 100 -1.25 13.71 -14.12
N ASN A 101 -0.78 12.64 -13.47
CA ASN A 101 -1.12 12.38 -12.08
C ASN A 101 -0.47 13.46 -11.18
N LYS A 102 -1.23 13.93 -10.17
CA LYS A 102 -0.76 14.98 -9.25
C LYS A 102 0.55 14.66 -8.51
N TYR A 103 0.89 13.38 -8.39
CA TYR A 103 2.11 12.91 -7.73
C TYR A 103 3.20 12.44 -8.70
N TYR A 104 3.00 12.57 -10.01
CA TYR A 104 3.94 12.07 -11.01
C TYR A 104 5.36 12.64 -10.84
N GLU A 105 5.49 13.97 -10.78
CA GLU A 105 6.79 14.62 -10.61
C GLU A 105 7.43 14.32 -9.24
N LEU A 106 6.60 14.23 -8.19
CA LEU A 106 7.07 13.83 -6.87
C LEU A 106 7.58 12.39 -6.86
N SER A 107 6.88 11.47 -7.52
CA SER A 107 7.28 10.07 -7.62
C SER A 107 8.61 9.92 -8.35
N LYS A 108 8.81 10.62 -9.46
CA LYS A 108 10.09 10.65 -10.18
C LYS A 108 11.25 11.14 -9.34
N LYS A 109 11.00 12.09 -8.44
CA LYS A 109 12.03 12.63 -7.54
C LYS A 109 12.36 11.71 -6.37
N GLN A 110 11.38 11.00 -5.83
CA GLN A 110 11.53 10.26 -4.57
C GLN A 110 11.84 8.77 -4.74
N PHE A 111 11.36 8.16 -5.83
CA PHE A 111 11.57 6.74 -6.06
C PHE A 111 12.75 6.47 -6.99
N THR A 112 13.48 5.40 -6.73
CA THR A 112 14.58 4.95 -7.58
C THR A 112 14.07 4.72 -9.00
N ASN A 113 14.75 5.28 -9.98
CA ASN A 113 14.39 5.23 -11.40
C ASN A 113 12.96 5.75 -11.73
N GLY A 114 12.36 6.54 -10.81
CA GLY A 114 11.01 7.06 -10.99
C GLY A 114 9.90 6.00 -10.94
N LEU A 115 10.20 4.81 -10.45
CA LEU A 115 9.24 3.70 -10.34
C LEU A 115 8.48 3.79 -8.99
N PRO A 116 7.20 4.22 -8.98
CA PRO A 116 6.53 4.56 -7.71
C PRO A 116 6.13 3.32 -6.88
N CYS A 117 5.39 2.39 -7.47
CA CYS A 117 4.94 1.18 -6.78
C CYS A 117 4.24 0.22 -7.75
N GLY A 118 3.91 -0.99 -7.27
CA GLY A 118 3.10 -1.98 -8.00
C GLY A 118 1.59 -1.89 -7.73
N VAL A 119 1.10 -0.80 -7.10
CA VAL A 119 -0.31 -0.65 -6.72
C VAL A 119 -0.92 0.54 -7.44
N LEU A 120 -2.09 0.33 -8.01
CA LEU A 120 -2.92 1.37 -8.63
C LEU A 120 -4.37 1.25 -8.14
N THR A 121 -5.16 2.28 -8.38
CA THR A 121 -6.61 2.24 -8.19
C THR A 121 -7.33 2.68 -9.45
N PHE A 122 -8.52 2.12 -9.68
CA PHE A 122 -9.36 2.50 -10.81
C PHE A 122 -10.83 2.24 -10.48
N GLY A 123 -11.73 2.80 -11.29
CA GLY A 123 -13.16 2.55 -11.22
C GLY A 123 -13.71 2.16 -12.57
N VAL A 124 -14.65 1.21 -12.58
CA VAL A 124 -15.40 0.80 -13.76
C VAL A 124 -16.61 1.74 -13.95
N LYS A 125 -16.95 2.09 -15.19
CA LYS A 125 -18.16 2.85 -15.48
C LYS A 125 -19.39 2.09 -14.97
N GLY A 126 -20.40 2.82 -14.50
CA GLY A 126 -21.60 2.23 -13.88
C GLY A 126 -21.49 2.02 -12.37
N GLY A 127 -20.38 2.47 -11.73
CA GLY A 127 -20.27 2.57 -10.29
C GLY A 127 -20.03 1.24 -9.56
N ARG A 128 -20.50 1.17 -8.30
CA ARG A 128 -20.27 0.05 -7.39
C ARG A 128 -20.68 -1.31 -7.99
N ASP A 129 -21.89 -1.42 -8.52
CA ASP A 129 -22.43 -2.70 -9.00
C ASP A 129 -21.62 -3.25 -10.17
N LYS A 130 -21.18 -2.37 -11.07
CA LYS A 130 -20.34 -2.78 -12.21
C LYS A 130 -18.90 -3.13 -11.77
N SER A 131 -18.39 -2.48 -10.74
CA SER A 131 -17.13 -2.86 -10.13
C SER A 131 -17.21 -4.25 -9.50
N ILE A 132 -18.33 -4.60 -8.85
CA ILE A 132 -18.57 -5.95 -8.31
C ILE A 132 -18.68 -6.97 -9.45
N GLN A 133 -19.44 -6.70 -10.50
CA GLN A 133 -19.55 -7.60 -11.66
C GLN A 133 -18.19 -7.86 -12.32
N PHE A 134 -17.37 -6.81 -12.46
CA PHE A 134 -16.00 -6.94 -12.93
C PHE A 134 -15.19 -7.89 -12.04
N MET A 135 -15.22 -7.66 -10.72
CA MET A 135 -14.49 -8.48 -9.73
C MET A 135 -14.91 -9.95 -9.79
N ASP A 136 -16.22 -10.22 -9.85
CA ASP A 136 -16.79 -11.58 -9.90
C ASP A 136 -16.46 -12.30 -11.24
N SER A 137 -16.06 -11.54 -12.26
CA SER A 137 -15.69 -12.09 -13.57
C SER A 137 -14.21 -12.47 -13.69
N LEU A 138 -13.39 -12.15 -12.69
CA LEU A 138 -11.98 -12.51 -12.66
C LEU A 138 -11.80 -14.03 -12.51
N LYS A 139 -10.75 -14.55 -13.15
CA LYS A 139 -10.42 -15.99 -13.15
C LYS A 139 -9.02 -16.28 -12.60
N MET A 140 -8.07 -15.42 -12.94
CA MET A 140 -6.67 -15.54 -12.55
C MET A 140 -6.33 -14.63 -11.35
N ILE A 141 -6.83 -13.40 -11.37
CA ILE A 141 -6.52 -12.40 -10.35
C ILE A 141 -7.34 -12.68 -9.09
N CYS A 142 -6.67 -12.84 -7.95
CA CYS A 142 -7.31 -13.16 -6.69
C CYS A 142 -7.95 -11.92 -6.03
N ILE A 143 -9.13 -12.10 -5.44
CA ILE A 143 -9.80 -11.08 -4.61
C ILE A 143 -9.32 -11.25 -3.17
N VAL A 144 -8.26 -10.52 -2.80
CA VAL A 144 -7.64 -10.59 -1.47
C VAL A 144 -7.06 -9.23 -1.07
N THR A 145 -6.78 -9.06 0.22
CA THR A 145 -6.24 -7.80 0.77
C THR A 145 -4.72 -7.63 0.62
N HIS A 146 -4.04 -8.58 0.01
CA HIS A 146 -2.58 -8.57 -0.12
C HIS A 146 -2.07 -7.38 -0.93
N VAL A 147 -0.83 -6.99 -0.66
CA VAL A 147 -0.08 -5.97 -1.41
C VAL A 147 1.32 -6.51 -1.64
N ALA A 148 1.84 -6.31 -2.85
CA ALA A 148 3.17 -6.77 -3.26
C ALA A 148 3.38 -8.30 -3.20
N ASP A 149 2.30 -9.08 -3.28
CA ASP A 149 2.37 -10.52 -3.56
C ASP A 149 2.88 -10.71 -5.00
N ALA A 150 3.63 -11.77 -5.24
CA ALA A 150 4.08 -12.13 -6.59
C ALA A 150 2.91 -12.31 -7.58
N ARG A 151 1.75 -12.65 -7.08
CA ARG A 151 0.49 -12.78 -7.83
C ARG A 151 -0.28 -11.47 -7.80
N SER A 152 -0.91 -11.16 -8.92
CA SER A 152 -1.85 -10.05 -9.04
C SER A 152 -3.06 -10.26 -8.14
N CYS A 153 -3.48 -9.22 -7.43
CA CYS A 153 -4.66 -9.26 -6.57
C CYS A 153 -5.42 -7.94 -6.55
N VAL A 154 -6.72 -8.03 -6.35
CA VAL A 154 -7.64 -6.90 -6.30
C VAL A 154 -8.45 -6.87 -5.01
N LEU A 155 -8.88 -5.69 -4.63
CA LEU A 155 -9.78 -5.46 -3.51
C LEU A 155 -10.76 -4.34 -3.86
N HIS A 156 -12.04 -4.55 -3.57
CA HIS A 156 -13.06 -3.51 -3.62
C HIS A 156 -13.39 -3.07 -2.19
N PRO A 157 -12.82 -1.97 -1.68
CA PRO A 157 -12.96 -1.58 -0.27
C PRO A 157 -14.41 -1.43 0.18
N ALA A 158 -15.25 -0.82 -0.67
CA ALA A 158 -16.65 -0.53 -0.34
C ALA A 158 -17.49 -1.79 -0.06
N SER A 159 -17.18 -2.94 -0.64
CA SER A 159 -17.89 -4.21 -0.38
C SER A 159 -17.16 -5.16 0.56
N HIS A 160 -15.89 -4.89 0.89
CA HIS A 160 -15.05 -5.76 1.72
C HIS A 160 -14.59 -5.08 3.01
N THR A 161 -13.44 -4.42 2.98
CA THR A 161 -12.77 -3.90 4.17
C THR A 161 -13.48 -2.72 4.83
N HIS A 162 -14.31 -1.99 4.09
CA HIS A 162 -15.04 -0.80 4.56
C HIS A 162 -16.56 -0.95 4.38
N ARG A 163 -17.06 -2.18 4.27
CA ARG A 163 -18.47 -2.49 4.02
C ARG A 163 -19.45 -1.95 5.09
N GLN A 164 -18.94 -1.62 6.26
CA GLN A 164 -19.73 -1.03 7.35
C GLN A 164 -19.96 0.48 7.19
N LEU A 165 -19.27 1.14 6.24
CA LEU A 165 -19.41 2.58 6.00
C LEU A 165 -20.52 2.85 4.98
N SER A 166 -21.26 3.96 5.16
CA SER A 166 -22.15 4.50 4.12
C SER A 166 -21.34 5.11 2.96
N ASP A 167 -21.98 5.39 1.83
CA ASP A 167 -21.30 6.01 0.69
C ASP A 167 -20.76 7.40 1.02
N GLU A 168 -21.45 8.17 1.86
CA GLU A 168 -20.98 9.47 2.35
C GLU A 168 -19.72 9.32 3.21
N GLN A 169 -19.71 8.35 4.13
CA GLN A 169 -18.55 8.05 4.97
C GLN A 169 -17.36 7.54 4.16
N LEU A 170 -17.59 6.73 3.11
CA LEU A 170 -16.56 6.30 2.19
C LEU A 170 -15.93 7.49 1.47
N LEU A 171 -16.75 8.42 0.95
CA LEU A 171 -16.26 9.63 0.27
C LEU A 171 -15.48 10.56 1.21
N GLU A 172 -15.93 10.74 2.45
CA GLU A 172 -15.21 11.49 3.49
C GLU A 172 -13.84 10.85 3.80
N ALA A 173 -13.76 9.52 3.77
CA ALA A 173 -12.51 8.77 3.92
C ALA A 173 -11.62 8.77 2.64
N GLY A 174 -12.08 9.43 1.56
CA GLY A 174 -11.38 9.47 0.27
C GLY A 174 -11.50 8.18 -0.54
N ILE A 175 -12.46 7.32 -0.21
CA ILE A 175 -12.72 6.05 -0.89
C ILE A 175 -13.98 6.20 -1.75
N ARG A 176 -13.81 6.12 -3.07
CA ARG A 176 -14.96 6.13 -3.97
C ARG A 176 -15.70 4.78 -3.89
N PRO A 177 -17.05 4.76 -3.96
CA PRO A 177 -17.82 3.51 -3.95
C PRO A 177 -17.48 2.54 -5.09
N ASP A 178 -16.96 3.05 -6.20
CA ASP A 178 -16.52 2.28 -7.39
C ASP A 178 -15.02 1.91 -7.36
N LEU A 179 -14.28 2.23 -6.29
CA LEU A 179 -12.85 2.06 -6.23
C LEU A 179 -12.46 0.59 -6.15
N ILE A 180 -11.65 0.16 -7.11
CA ILE A 180 -10.92 -1.11 -7.09
C ILE A 180 -9.45 -0.80 -6.84
N ARG A 181 -8.88 -1.36 -5.77
CA ARG A 181 -7.43 -1.35 -5.52
C ARG A 181 -6.82 -2.57 -6.19
N PHE A 182 -5.84 -2.35 -7.04
CA PHE A 182 -5.15 -3.40 -7.75
C PHE A 182 -3.66 -3.43 -7.36
N SER A 183 -3.22 -4.50 -6.74
CA SER A 183 -1.81 -4.82 -6.53
C SER A 183 -1.35 -5.73 -7.66
N VAL A 184 -0.60 -5.17 -8.58
CA VAL A 184 -0.14 -5.86 -9.80
C VAL A 184 1.04 -6.76 -9.46
N GLY A 185 0.94 -8.03 -9.84
CA GLY A 185 1.98 -9.04 -9.61
C GLY A 185 3.11 -9.00 -10.65
N ILE A 186 3.92 -10.04 -10.63
CA ILE A 186 5.09 -10.20 -11.53
C ILE A 186 4.84 -11.18 -12.69
N GLU A 187 3.59 -11.59 -12.91
CA GLU A 187 3.18 -12.43 -14.03
C GLU A 187 3.53 -11.77 -15.38
N ASN A 188 3.35 -12.49 -16.46
CA ASN A 188 3.42 -11.89 -17.79
C ASN A 188 2.34 -10.80 -17.90
N VAL A 189 2.73 -9.58 -18.26
CA VAL A 189 1.81 -8.44 -18.33
C VAL A 189 0.69 -8.64 -19.35
N GLU A 190 0.93 -9.39 -20.41
CA GLU A 190 -0.07 -9.71 -21.45
C GLU A 190 -1.19 -10.60 -20.89
N ASP A 191 -0.85 -11.55 -20.02
CA ASP A 191 -1.83 -12.39 -19.33
C ASP A 191 -2.68 -11.57 -18.35
N ILE A 192 -2.06 -10.62 -17.63
CA ILE A 192 -2.79 -9.69 -16.75
C ILE A 192 -3.76 -8.84 -17.58
N ILE A 193 -3.32 -8.29 -18.72
CA ILE A 193 -4.17 -7.48 -19.59
C ILE A 193 -5.32 -8.31 -20.17
N ALA A 194 -5.05 -9.54 -20.63
CA ALA A 194 -6.07 -10.44 -21.15
C ALA A 194 -7.13 -10.79 -20.09
N GLU A 195 -6.70 -10.99 -18.85
CA GLU A 195 -7.60 -11.23 -17.72
C GLU A 195 -8.50 -10.01 -17.43
N LEU A 196 -7.91 -8.81 -17.41
CA LEU A 196 -8.67 -7.57 -17.22
C LEU A 196 -9.65 -7.34 -18.39
N ALA A 197 -9.23 -7.58 -19.63
CA ALA A 197 -10.05 -7.42 -20.81
C ALA A 197 -11.30 -8.30 -20.74
N GLN A 198 -11.14 -9.61 -20.47
CA GLN A 198 -12.26 -10.54 -20.40
C GLN A 198 -13.23 -10.20 -19.25
N ALA A 199 -12.71 -9.69 -18.11
CA ALA A 199 -13.55 -9.29 -16.99
C ALA A 199 -14.30 -7.97 -17.27
N LEU A 200 -13.65 -7.00 -17.90
CA LEU A 200 -14.28 -5.75 -18.34
C LEU A 200 -15.33 -5.99 -19.45
N GLU A 201 -15.12 -6.96 -20.33
CA GLU A 201 -16.11 -7.32 -21.35
C GLU A 201 -17.42 -7.81 -20.72
N LYS A 202 -17.34 -8.62 -19.67
CA LYS A 202 -18.49 -9.17 -18.94
C LYS A 202 -19.20 -8.17 -18.03
N ALA A 203 -18.49 -7.15 -17.56
CA ALA A 203 -19.15 -6.05 -16.90
C ALA A 203 -19.98 -5.30 -17.95
N GLU A 204 -21.30 -5.52 -17.94
CA GLU A 204 -22.27 -4.90 -18.85
C GLU A 204 -22.36 -3.38 -18.58
N VAL A 205 -21.46 -2.62 -19.17
CA VAL A 205 -21.37 -1.14 -19.06
C VAL A 205 -21.75 -0.51 -20.38
#